data_e0a87b43e3c7ab302e082ae21354ef46
#
_entry.id   e0a87b43e3c7ab302e082ae21354ef46
#
_cell.length_a   1.000
_cell.length_b   1.000
_cell.length_c   1.000
_cell.angle_alpha   90.00
_cell.angle_beta   90.00
_cell.angle_gamma   90.00
#
_symmetry.space_group_name_H-M   'P 1'
#
loop_
_entity.id
_entity.type
_entity.pdbx_description
1 polymer ?
#
loop_
_entity_poly.entity_id
_entity_poly.type
_entity_poly.pdbx_seq_one_letter_code
_entity_poly.pdbx_strand_id
1 'polypeptide(L)'
;MSVTIYSDGACSGNPGPGGWAARVKFADGRIHELGGPNSQTTNNRMELQAAIEALKFLGPHEDITMVTDSEYMIKGITMWIHGWKKRGWMTAAKKPVLNQDLWEELDELNNKDIKWEYTRGHAGNEDNERCDQIAQSFSKGEQPK
;
A
#
# COMPACT_ATOMS: atom_id res chain seq x y z
N MET A 1 13.30 14.29 -10.13
CA MET A 1 12.33 14.91 -9.23
C MET A 1 11.84 13.88 -8.21
N SER A 2 11.79 14.25 -6.94
CA SER A 2 11.31 13.35 -5.91
C SER A 2 9.79 13.32 -5.86
N VAL A 3 9.25 12.15 -5.51
CA VAL A 3 7.82 11.95 -5.33
C VAL A 3 7.62 11.23 -4.00
N THR A 4 6.67 11.70 -3.21
CA THR A 4 6.31 11.04 -1.96
C THR A 4 4.90 10.47 -2.12
N ILE A 5 4.74 9.20 -1.81
CA ILE A 5 3.45 8.51 -1.87
C ILE A 5 3.04 8.09 -0.47
N TYR A 6 1.84 8.49 -0.06
CA TYR A 6 1.21 8.02 1.17
C TYR A 6 0.14 7.02 0.78
N SER A 7 0.04 5.92 1.50
CA SER A 7 -0.93 4.89 1.19
C SER A 7 -1.56 4.34 2.45
N ASP A 8 -2.81 3.87 2.34
CA ASP A 8 -3.53 3.29 3.46
C ASP A 8 -4.62 2.35 2.96
N GLY A 9 -5.03 1.43 3.81
CA GLY A 9 -6.10 0.51 3.52
C GLY A 9 -7.01 0.35 4.73
N ALA A 10 -8.27 0.05 4.47
CA ALA A 10 -9.25 -0.14 5.52
C ALA A 10 -10.19 -1.29 5.14
N CYS A 11 -10.77 -1.92 6.15
CA CYS A 11 -11.70 -3.02 5.92
C CYS A 11 -12.77 -3.00 7.01
N SER A 12 -14.03 -3.08 6.59
CA SER A 12 -15.17 -3.18 7.53
C SER A 12 -15.41 -4.65 7.81
N GLY A 13 -14.87 -5.14 8.93
CA GLY A 13 -14.75 -6.57 9.17
C GLY A 13 -13.47 -7.08 8.50
N ASN A 14 -12.97 -8.23 8.89
CA ASN A 14 -11.71 -8.72 8.35
C ASN A 14 -11.77 -10.24 8.27
N PRO A 15 -12.31 -10.82 7.16
CA PRO A 15 -12.60 -10.18 5.88
C PRO A 15 -13.94 -9.44 5.83
N GLY A 16 -14.10 -8.60 4.82
CA GLY A 16 -15.32 -7.85 4.58
C GLY A 16 -15.10 -6.80 3.50
N PRO A 17 -16.05 -5.86 3.35
CA PRO A 17 -15.88 -4.76 2.39
C PRO A 17 -14.71 -3.87 2.81
N GLY A 18 -13.90 -3.48 1.85
CA GLY A 18 -12.73 -2.66 2.12
C GLY A 18 -12.57 -1.49 1.18
N GLY A 19 -11.56 -0.69 1.44
CA GLY A 19 -11.17 0.43 0.60
C GLY A 19 -9.68 0.67 0.70
N TRP A 20 -9.12 1.24 -0.33
CA TRP A 20 -7.71 1.61 -0.38
C TRP A 20 -7.57 3.04 -0.84
N ALA A 21 -6.49 3.69 -0.47
CA ALA A 21 -6.23 5.07 -0.88
C ALA A 21 -4.74 5.33 -0.98
N ALA A 22 -4.38 6.24 -1.88
CA ALA A 22 -3.02 6.71 -2.01
C ALA A 22 -3.04 8.21 -2.35
N ARG A 23 -2.03 8.91 -1.85
CA ARG A 23 -1.86 10.34 -2.10
C ARG A 23 -0.46 10.55 -2.63
N VAL A 24 -0.37 10.98 -3.88
CA VAL A 24 0.91 11.16 -4.58
C VAL A 24 1.26 12.64 -4.58
N LYS A 25 2.37 13.00 -3.94
CA LYS A 25 2.82 14.38 -3.85
C LYS A 25 4.09 14.56 -4.66
N PHE A 26 4.02 15.42 -5.66
CA PHE A 26 5.15 15.74 -6.52
C PHE A 26 5.97 16.89 -5.94
N ALA A 27 7.24 16.94 -6.31
CA ALA A 27 8.16 17.96 -5.80
C ALA A 27 7.72 19.39 -6.13
N ASP A 28 6.93 19.57 -7.19
CA ASP A 28 6.42 20.89 -7.59
C ASP A 28 5.16 21.33 -6.83
N GLY A 29 4.71 20.51 -5.87
CA GLY A 29 3.54 20.81 -5.05
C GLY A 29 2.23 20.22 -5.53
N ARG A 30 2.20 19.59 -6.71
CA ARG A 30 0.99 18.93 -7.19
C ARG A 30 0.69 17.70 -6.31
N ILE A 31 -0.60 17.46 -6.08
CA ILE A 31 -1.07 16.32 -5.30
C ILE A 31 -2.12 15.58 -6.12
N HIS A 32 -2.00 14.27 -6.18
CA HIS A 32 -2.98 13.41 -6.85
C HIS A 32 -3.46 12.35 -5.88
N GLU A 33 -4.77 12.22 -5.73
CA GLU A 33 -5.37 11.22 -4.83
C GLU A 33 -6.01 10.10 -5.62
N LEU A 34 -5.79 8.87 -5.16
CA LEU A 34 -6.36 7.66 -5.75
C LEU A 34 -7.11 6.92 -4.66
N GLY A 35 -8.07 6.13 -5.04
CA GLY A 35 -8.78 5.29 -4.09
C GLY A 35 -9.79 4.41 -4.79
N GLY A 36 -10.24 3.38 -4.10
CA GLY A 36 -11.24 2.49 -4.63
C GLY A 36 -11.78 1.52 -3.59
N PRO A 37 -12.94 0.92 -3.88
CA PRO A 37 -13.55 -0.07 -3.00
C PRO A 37 -13.17 -1.49 -3.40
N ASN A 38 -13.40 -2.42 -2.48
CA ASN A 38 -13.36 -3.84 -2.76
C ASN A 38 -14.47 -4.48 -1.91
N SER A 39 -15.34 -5.26 -2.54
CA SER A 39 -16.52 -5.82 -1.87
C SER A 39 -16.18 -6.90 -0.84
N GLN A 40 -15.05 -7.57 -0.98
CA GLN A 40 -14.65 -8.65 -0.08
C GLN A 40 -13.14 -8.76 -0.05
N THR A 41 -12.54 -8.35 1.07
CA THR A 41 -11.09 -8.26 1.17
C THR A 41 -10.64 -8.28 2.64
N THR A 42 -9.37 -7.99 2.89
CA THR A 42 -8.81 -7.85 4.23
C THR A 42 -8.04 -6.54 4.32
N ASN A 43 -7.77 -6.11 5.54
CA ASN A 43 -6.99 -4.89 5.76
C ASN A 43 -5.61 -4.98 5.08
N ASN A 44 -4.92 -6.11 5.25
CA ASN A 44 -3.59 -6.27 4.63
C ASN A 44 -3.64 -6.21 3.11
N ARG A 45 -4.66 -6.81 2.50
CA ARG A 45 -4.80 -6.74 1.05
C ARG A 45 -5.02 -5.31 0.58
N MET A 46 -5.81 -4.52 1.31
CA MET A 46 -6.05 -3.12 0.96
C MET A 46 -4.79 -2.27 1.11
N GLU A 47 -3.98 -2.53 2.13
CA GLU A 47 -2.69 -1.85 2.27
C GLU A 47 -1.80 -2.11 1.06
N LEU A 48 -1.68 -3.35 0.63
CA LEU A 48 -0.88 -3.71 -0.54
C LEU A 48 -1.46 -3.12 -1.82
N GLN A 49 -2.79 -3.18 -1.98
CA GLN A 49 -3.46 -2.65 -3.16
C GLN A 49 -3.20 -1.15 -3.32
N ALA A 50 -3.22 -0.40 -2.24
CA ALA A 50 -2.96 1.04 -2.28
C ALA A 50 -1.57 1.35 -2.84
N ALA A 51 -0.56 0.65 -2.36
CA ALA A 51 0.81 0.84 -2.84
C ALA A 51 0.94 0.43 -4.32
N ILE A 52 0.36 -0.69 -4.70
CA ILE A 52 0.39 -1.20 -6.07
C ILE A 52 -0.23 -0.19 -7.03
N GLU A 53 -1.44 0.29 -6.71
CA GLU A 53 -2.15 1.21 -7.59
C GLU A 53 -1.41 2.55 -7.73
N ALA A 54 -0.81 3.03 -6.64
CA ALA A 54 -0.04 4.27 -6.68
C ALA A 54 1.19 4.13 -7.58
N LEU A 55 1.91 3.02 -7.48
CA LEU A 55 3.10 2.79 -8.30
C LEU A 55 2.74 2.59 -9.77
N LYS A 56 1.61 1.93 -10.05
CA LYS A 56 1.10 1.80 -11.43
C LYS A 56 0.73 3.17 -12.02
N PHE A 57 0.06 4.00 -11.23
CA PHE A 57 -0.32 5.33 -11.66
C PHE A 57 0.90 6.17 -12.03
N LEU A 58 1.92 6.14 -11.16
CA LEU A 58 3.12 6.94 -11.34
C LEU A 58 3.98 6.45 -12.51
N GLY A 59 4.04 5.13 -12.72
CA GLY A 59 4.92 4.52 -13.70
C GLY A 59 6.39 4.58 -13.27
N PRO A 60 7.32 4.22 -14.16
CA PRO A 60 8.75 4.27 -13.83
C PRO A 60 9.16 5.69 -13.44
N HIS A 61 9.82 5.82 -12.30
CA HIS A 61 10.18 7.11 -11.75
C HIS A 61 11.38 6.94 -10.84
N GLU A 62 12.27 7.94 -10.83
CA GLU A 62 13.40 7.96 -9.90
C GLU A 62 12.99 8.67 -8.63
N ASP A 63 13.62 8.28 -7.52
CA ASP A 63 13.48 8.98 -6.24
C ASP A 63 12.05 9.01 -5.70
N ILE A 64 11.52 7.82 -5.44
CA ILE A 64 10.20 7.64 -4.83
C ILE A 64 10.35 7.31 -3.35
N THR A 65 9.55 7.96 -2.50
CA THR A 65 9.43 7.59 -1.09
C THR A 65 8.00 7.10 -0.86
N MET A 66 7.87 5.86 -0.39
CA MET A 66 6.58 5.26 -0.03
C MET A 66 6.41 5.34 1.48
N VAL A 67 5.42 6.07 1.94
CA VAL A 67 5.14 6.25 3.37
C VAL A 67 3.86 5.48 3.72
N THR A 68 3.96 4.59 4.69
CA THR A 68 2.82 3.77 5.12
C THR A 68 2.88 3.51 6.61
N ASP A 69 1.73 3.25 7.21
CA ASP A 69 1.64 2.81 8.60
C ASP A 69 1.54 1.28 8.71
N SER A 70 1.67 0.56 7.60
CA SER A 70 1.61 -0.89 7.58
C SER A 70 2.98 -1.50 7.79
N GLU A 71 3.26 -1.97 9.01
CA GLU A 71 4.48 -2.72 9.28
C GLU A 71 4.53 -4.00 8.45
N TYR A 72 3.37 -4.63 8.26
CA TYR A 72 3.25 -5.82 7.44
C TYR A 72 3.81 -5.59 6.02
N MET A 73 3.41 -4.48 5.40
CA MET A 73 3.87 -4.18 4.05
C MET A 73 5.36 -3.87 4.02
N ILE A 74 5.85 -3.04 4.95
CA ILE A 74 7.27 -2.67 4.97
C ILE A 74 8.15 -3.88 5.23
N LYS A 75 7.83 -4.68 6.23
CA LYS A 75 8.61 -5.88 6.55
C LYS A 75 8.56 -6.90 5.41
N GLY A 76 7.39 -7.05 4.80
CA GLY A 76 7.23 -7.98 3.68
C GLY A 76 8.08 -7.61 2.50
N ILE A 77 7.99 -6.37 2.03
CA ILE A 77 8.68 -5.97 0.80
C ILE A 77 10.19 -5.76 1.00
N THR A 78 10.63 -5.41 2.21
CA THR A 78 12.05 -5.15 2.48
C THR A 78 12.79 -6.36 3.07
N MET A 79 12.07 -7.29 3.70
CA MET A 79 12.71 -8.40 4.42
C MET A 79 12.18 -9.76 3.98
N TRP A 80 10.90 -10.04 4.21
CA TRP A 80 10.35 -11.39 4.05
C TRP A 80 10.35 -11.89 2.62
N ILE A 81 10.15 -11.00 1.66
CA ILE A 81 9.98 -11.37 0.25
C ILE A 81 11.21 -12.08 -0.32
N HIS A 82 12.40 -11.74 0.15
CA HIS A 82 13.63 -12.37 -0.32
C HIS A 82 13.65 -13.87 -0.01
N GLY A 83 13.23 -14.24 1.20
CA GLY A 83 13.11 -15.64 1.60
C GLY A 83 11.99 -16.35 0.86
N TRP A 84 10.85 -15.68 0.69
CA TRP A 84 9.73 -16.26 -0.04
C TRP A 84 10.13 -16.61 -1.48
N LYS A 85 10.82 -15.72 -2.16
CA LYS A 85 11.27 -15.95 -3.54
C LYS A 85 12.24 -17.14 -3.61
N LYS A 86 13.16 -17.25 -2.66
CA LYS A 86 14.09 -18.37 -2.59
C LYS A 86 13.40 -19.69 -2.35
N ARG A 87 12.30 -19.70 -1.63
CA ARG A 87 11.54 -20.91 -1.29
C ARG A 87 10.37 -21.18 -2.24
N GLY A 88 10.32 -20.49 -3.40
CA GLY A 88 9.24 -20.68 -4.36
C GLY A 88 7.89 -20.17 -3.85
N TRP A 89 7.90 -19.05 -3.14
CA TRP A 89 6.71 -18.41 -2.57
C TRP A 89 6.07 -19.24 -1.46
N MET A 90 6.93 -19.83 -0.64
CA MET A 90 6.52 -20.57 0.55
C MET A 90 7.07 -19.88 1.79
N THR A 91 6.33 -19.99 2.90
CA THR A 91 6.82 -19.51 4.19
C THR A 91 7.89 -20.47 4.72
N ALA A 92 8.58 -20.06 5.79
CA ALA A 92 9.55 -20.93 6.45
C ALA A 92 8.91 -22.23 6.95
N ALA A 93 7.60 -22.20 7.25
CA ALA A 93 6.83 -23.37 7.68
C ALA A 93 6.32 -24.21 6.50
N LYS A 94 6.77 -23.91 5.28
CA LYS A 94 6.40 -24.63 4.04
C LYS A 94 4.93 -24.49 3.66
N LYS A 95 4.31 -23.38 4.03
CA LYS A 95 2.95 -23.05 3.64
C LYS A 95 2.96 -21.98 2.56
N PRO A 96 1.96 -21.94 1.65
CA PRO A 96 1.89 -20.88 0.65
C PRO A 96 1.84 -19.51 1.31
N VAL A 97 2.52 -18.53 0.71
CA VAL A 97 2.52 -17.16 1.21
C VAL A 97 1.13 -16.54 1.05
N LEU A 98 0.58 -15.99 2.13
CA LEU A 98 -0.69 -15.27 2.06
C LEU A 98 -0.55 -14.02 1.19
N ASN A 99 -1.57 -13.75 0.39
CA ASN A 99 -1.60 -12.58 -0.48
C ASN A 99 -0.49 -12.60 -1.54
N GLN A 100 -0.07 -13.79 -1.94
CA GLN A 100 1.00 -13.97 -2.92
C GLN A 100 0.76 -13.17 -4.19
N ASP A 101 -0.47 -13.13 -4.69
CA ASP A 101 -0.84 -12.38 -5.90
C ASP A 101 -0.44 -10.90 -5.80
N LEU A 102 -0.75 -10.27 -4.67
CA LEU A 102 -0.43 -8.86 -4.45
C LEU A 102 1.06 -8.67 -4.18
N TRP A 103 1.68 -9.59 -3.44
CA TRP A 103 3.12 -9.51 -3.18
C TRP A 103 3.95 -9.63 -4.46
N GLU A 104 3.55 -10.52 -5.37
CA GLU A 104 4.24 -10.65 -6.65
C GLU A 104 4.09 -9.38 -7.48
N GLU A 105 2.90 -8.80 -7.51
CA GLU A 105 2.66 -7.58 -8.25
C GLU A 105 3.47 -6.41 -7.67
N LEU A 106 3.49 -6.29 -6.36
CA LEU A 106 4.26 -5.24 -5.69
C LEU A 106 5.76 -5.42 -5.93
N ASP A 107 6.25 -6.65 -5.89
CA ASP A 107 7.65 -6.96 -6.14
C ASP A 107 8.10 -6.54 -7.55
N GLU A 108 7.23 -6.76 -8.53
CA GLU A 108 7.50 -6.34 -9.91
C GLU A 108 7.62 -4.82 -10.04
N LEU A 109 6.85 -4.08 -9.24
CA LEU A 109 6.87 -2.63 -9.26
C LEU A 109 7.97 -2.03 -8.40
N ASN A 110 8.46 -2.80 -7.42
CA ASN A 110 9.48 -2.31 -6.49
C ASN A 110 10.87 -2.30 -7.16
N ASN A 111 11.69 -1.33 -6.79
CA ASN A 111 13.06 -1.25 -7.27
C ASN A 111 13.92 -0.51 -6.24
N LYS A 112 15.22 -0.41 -6.51
CA LYS A 112 16.19 0.20 -5.59
C LYS A 112 16.00 1.71 -5.39
N ASP A 113 15.26 2.36 -6.28
CA ASP A 113 15.02 3.80 -6.20
C ASP A 113 13.82 4.15 -5.33
N ILE A 114 13.11 3.14 -4.82
CA ILE A 114 11.98 3.33 -3.92
C ILE A 114 12.45 3.18 -2.48
N LYS A 115 12.24 4.23 -1.69
CA LYS A 115 12.49 4.19 -0.24
C LYS A 115 11.18 3.89 0.47
N TRP A 116 11.21 2.91 1.37
CA TRP A 116 10.04 2.52 2.15
C TRP A 116 10.17 3.11 3.55
N GLU A 117 9.22 3.95 3.93
CA GLU A 117 9.21 4.63 5.23
C GLU A 117 7.99 4.27 6.04
N TYR A 118 8.22 3.89 7.29
CA TYR A 118 7.15 3.64 8.23
C TYR A 118 6.74 4.94 8.92
N THR A 119 5.44 5.19 9.03
CA THR A 119 4.93 6.27 9.85
C THR A 119 3.96 5.68 10.87
N ARG A 120 3.94 6.25 12.07
CA ARG A 120 2.92 5.89 13.05
C ARG A 120 1.60 6.45 12.55
N GLY A 121 0.62 5.60 12.34
CA GLY A 121 -0.67 6.03 11.80
C GLY A 121 -1.29 7.14 12.62
N HIS A 122 -1.92 8.08 11.95
CA HIS A 122 -2.79 9.14 12.49
C HIS A 122 -2.12 10.25 13.32
N ALA A 123 -0.91 10.07 13.81
CA ALA A 123 -0.30 11.02 14.74
C ALA A 123 0.26 12.25 14.00
N GLY A 124 -0.61 13.19 13.65
CA GLY A 124 -0.20 14.49 13.10
C GLY A 124 0.27 14.45 11.65
N ASN A 125 0.11 13.33 10.94
CA ASN A 125 0.46 13.26 9.52
C ASN A 125 -0.79 13.49 8.69
N GLU A 126 -0.93 14.70 8.17
CA GLU A 126 -2.10 15.12 7.39
C GLU A 126 -2.35 14.23 6.17
N ASP A 127 -1.29 13.86 5.46
CA ASP A 127 -1.41 13.04 4.26
C ASP A 127 -1.86 11.62 4.59
N ASN A 128 -1.33 11.05 5.66
CA ASN A 128 -1.74 9.72 6.11
C ASN A 128 -3.19 9.73 6.59
N GLU A 129 -3.59 10.77 7.32
CA GLU A 129 -4.97 10.91 7.78
C GLU A 129 -5.94 11.04 6.61
N ARG A 130 -5.55 11.75 5.56
CA ARG A 130 -6.39 11.89 4.36
C ARG A 130 -6.56 10.52 3.66
N CYS A 131 -5.49 9.74 3.55
CA CYS A 131 -5.59 8.40 2.97
C CYS A 131 -6.50 7.51 3.80
N ASP A 132 -6.40 7.56 5.12
CA ASP A 132 -7.27 6.81 6.02
C ASP A 132 -8.74 7.19 5.80
N GLN A 133 -9.03 8.49 5.70
CA GLN A 133 -10.38 8.98 5.47
C GLN A 133 -10.96 8.44 4.15
N ILE A 134 -10.18 8.49 3.08
CA ILE A 134 -10.63 7.99 1.77
C ILE A 134 -10.86 6.47 1.83
N ALA A 135 -9.91 5.73 2.39
CA ALA A 135 -10.01 4.27 2.49
C ALA A 135 -11.22 3.87 3.33
N GLN A 136 -11.46 4.54 4.46
CA GLN A 136 -12.61 4.29 5.32
C GLN A 136 -13.93 4.54 4.58
N SER A 137 -14.00 5.63 3.81
CA SER A 137 -15.21 5.95 3.04
C SER A 137 -15.56 4.82 2.08
N PHE A 138 -14.57 4.36 1.31
CA PHE A 138 -14.80 3.25 0.39
C PHE A 138 -15.17 1.95 1.11
N SER A 139 -14.56 1.68 2.26
CA SER A 139 -14.87 0.46 3.02
C SER A 139 -16.32 0.44 3.53
N LYS A 140 -16.92 1.62 3.68
CA LYS A 140 -18.33 1.76 4.12
C LYS A 140 -19.29 1.89 2.93
N GLY A 141 -18.79 1.80 1.70
CA GLY A 141 -19.60 1.95 0.51
C GLY A 141 -19.97 3.39 0.19
N GLU A 142 -19.23 4.35 0.74
CA GLU A 142 -19.47 5.78 0.53
C GLU A 142 -18.44 6.37 -0.43
N GLN A 143 -18.79 7.48 -1.07
CA GLN A 143 -17.84 8.24 -1.87
C GLN A 143 -17.06 9.18 -0.95
N PRO A 144 -15.74 9.27 -1.08
CA PRO A 144 -14.96 10.22 -0.26
C PRO A 144 -15.29 11.66 -0.64
N LYS A 145 -15.26 12.50 0.34
CA LYS A 145 -15.50 13.93 0.15
C LYS A 145 -14.22 14.71 -0.09
#